data_dde10dd897518d47a1e56427586c1e59
#
_entry.id   dde10dd897518d47a1e56427586c1e59
#
_cell.length_a   1.000
_cell.length_b   1.000
_cell.length_c   1.000
_cell.angle_alpha   90.00
_cell.angle_beta   90.00
_cell.angle_gamma   90.00
#
_symmetry.space_group_name_H-M   'P 1'
#
loop_
_entity.id
_entity.type
_entity.pdbx_description
1 polymer ?
#
loop_
_entity_poly.entity_id
_entity_poly.type
_entity_poly.pdbx_seq_one_letter_code
_entity_poly.pdbx_strand_id
1 'polypeptide(L)'
;RVEGDRVVGVTLADGTQIAARQVICNADIWSTLALLPESVAPKWQRQRQATPACNGFLHLHLGFDATGLEDLPIHTVWVDDWERGIDAERNAVVLSIPSVLDSSMAPAGRHVLHAYTPASEPWELWADLERDSAAYQQRKQERCAVFWRVLERRIPDIRDRCELIMEGTPLTHSHFLNVHQGSYGPALSAAEGLFPGVTTPLANFWLCGASTFPGIGIPPVAASGAMAAHAVLGRETQNSLLRELEL
;
A
#
# COMPACT_ATOMS: atom_id res chain seq x y z
N ARG A 1 17.23 11.11 14.44
CA ARG A 1 18.31 11.41 15.40
C ARG A 1 17.90 10.89 16.77
N VAL A 2 18.76 10.13 17.38
CA VAL A 2 18.50 9.49 18.69
C VAL A 2 19.59 9.89 19.68
N GLU A 3 19.19 10.25 20.90
CA GLU A 3 20.07 10.53 22.03
C GLU A 3 19.63 9.63 23.20
N GLY A 4 20.47 8.65 23.53
CA GLY A 4 20.10 7.59 24.48
C GLY A 4 18.92 6.77 23.97
N ASP A 5 17.81 6.79 24.68
CA ASP A 5 16.54 6.12 24.35
C ASP A 5 15.46 7.07 23.78
N ARG A 6 15.85 8.29 23.40
CA ARG A 6 14.94 9.36 22.98
C ARG A 6 15.22 9.81 21.55
N VAL A 7 14.16 9.90 20.74
CA VAL A 7 14.22 10.55 19.43
C VAL A 7 14.11 12.08 19.61
N VAL A 8 15.05 12.83 19.01
CA VAL A 8 15.19 14.28 19.12
C VAL A 8 15.06 15.02 17.79
N GLY A 9 14.78 14.30 16.72
CA GLY A 9 14.61 14.88 15.39
C GLY A 9 14.95 13.91 14.28
N VAL A 10 15.10 14.43 13.07
CA VAL A 10 15.44 13.67 11.86
C VAL A 10 16.64 14.29 11.16
N THR A 11 17.34 13.49 10.36
CA THR A 11 18.36 13.92 9.41
C THR A 11 17.87 13.61 8.01
N LEU A 12 17.83 14.60 7.12
CA LEU A 12 17.46 14.44 5.71
C LEU A 12 18.61 13.83 4.91
N ALA A 13 18.33 13.38 3.69
CA ALA A 13 19.33 12.76 2.80
C ALA A 13 20.49 13.72 2.43
N ASP A 14 20.26 15.03 2.43
CA ASP A 14 21.28 16.05 2.19
C ASP A 14 22.11 16.40 3.44
N GLY A 15 21.87 15.71 4.57
CA GLY A 15 22.54 15.95 5.84
C GLY A 15 21.88 17.02 6.72
N THR A 16 20.84 17.72 6.25
CA THR A 16 20.11 18.71 7.04
C THR A 16 19.48 18.08 8.29
N GLN A 17 19.71 18.68 9.44
CA GLN A 17 19.17 18.21 10.72
C GLN A 17 17.98 19.05 11.16
N ILE A 18 16.86 18.37 11.42
CA ILE A 18 15.65 19.00 11.94
C ILE A 18 15.41 18.49 13.35
N ALA A 19 15.43 19.40 14.33
CA ALA A 19 15.08 19.07 15.70
C ALA A 19 13.56 18.96 15.85
N ALA A 20 13.08 17.95 16.59
CA ALA A 20 11.67 17.75 16.84
C ALA A 20 11.43 17.22 18.26
N ARG A 21 10.36 17.71 18.90
CA ARG A 21 9.92 17.21 20.22
C ARG A 21 9.22 15.84 20.13
N GLN A 22 8.60 15.56 19.01
CA GLN A 22 7.91 14.29 18.70
C GLN A 22 8.18 13.94 17.24
N VAL A 23 8.33 12.66 16.93
CA VAL A 23 8.44 12.14 15.58
C VAL A 23 7.41 11.04 15.41
N ILE A 24 6.52 11.21 14.42
CA ILE A 24 5.56 10.17 13.98
C ILE A 24 6.06 9.65 12.65
N CYS A 25 6.34 8.35 12.58
CA CYS A 25 6.83 7.69 11.38
C CYS A 25 5.69 6.91 10.70
N ASN A 26 5.42 7.24 9.45
CA ASN A 26 4.44 6.56 8.61
C ASN A 26 5.09 5.63 7.57
N ALA A 27 6.38 5.36 7.67
CA ALA A 27 7.04 4.35 6.85
C ALA A 27 6.60 2.94 7.30
N ASP A 28 6.74 1.94 6.41
CA ASP A 28 6.57 0.57 6.84
C ASP A 28 7.60 0.18 7.91
N ILE A 29 7.35 -0.95 8.59
CA ILE A 29 8.18 -1.31 9.75
C ILE A 29 9.64 -1.55 9.36
N TRP A 30 9.92 -2.17 8.22
CA TRP A 30 11.29 -2.48 7.77
C TRP A 30 12.04 -1.21 7.37
N SER A 31 11.39 -0.32 6.59
CA SER A 31 11.92 1.00 6.24
C SER A 31 12.14 1.87 7.50
N THR A 32 11.25 1.79 8.49
CA THR A 32 11.42 2.46 9.78
C THR A 32 12.66 1.98 10.51
N LEU A 33 12.92 0.66 10.55
CA LEU A 33 14.10 0.10 11.20
C LEU A 33 15.39 0.56 10.53
N ALA A 34 15.40 0.69 9.20
CA ALA A 34 16.55 1.20 8.46
C ALA A 34 16.92 2.65 8.80
N LEU A 35 16.00 3.42 9.38
CA LEU A 35 16.27 4.78 9.85
C LEU A 35 16.91 4.85 11.24
N LEU A 36 16.93 3.75 11.99
CA LEU A 36 17.39 3.70 13.39
C LEU A 36 18.78 3.09 13.49
N PRO A 37 19.66 3.62 14.40
CA PRO A 37 20.91 2.95 14.72
C PRO A 37 20.66 1.53 15.27
N GLU A 38 21.45 0.55 14.87
CA GLU A 38 21.30 -0.85 15.30
C GLU A 38 21.44 -1.01 16.83
N SER A 39 22.21 -0.13 17.47
CA SER A 39 22.42 -0.14 18.93
C SER A 39 21.19 0.27 19.73
N VAL A 40 20.21 0.90 19.08
CA VAL A 40 19.02 1.45 19.75
C VAL A 40 17.91 0.39 19.81
N ALA A 41 17.42 0.07 21.02
CA ALA A 41 16.37 -0.92 21.25
C ALA A 41 16.55 -2.24 20.46
N PRO A 42 17.72 -2.91 20.50
CA PRO A 42 18.10 -3.97 19.54
C PRO A 42 17.17 -5.20 19.63
N LYS A 43 16.60 -5.49 20.80
CA LYS A 43 15.63 -6.60 20.94
C LYS A 43 14.34 -6.32 20.17
N TRP A 44 13.84 -5.09 20.27
CA TRP A 44 12.64 -4.66 19.55
C TRP A 44 12.88 -4.64 18.04
N GLN A 45 14.03 -4.10 17.59
CA GLN A 45 14.37 -4.10 16.16
C GLN A 45 14.41 -5.51 15.58
N ARG A 46 15.11 -6.44 16.24
CA ARG A 46 15.16 -7.85 15.78
C ARG A 46 13.77 -8.50 15.72
N GLN A 47 12.92 -8.22 16.71
CA GLN A 47 11.54 -8.75 16.72
C GLN A 47 10.72 -8.17 15.54
N ARG A 48 10.86 -6.90 15.23
CA ARG A 48 10.16 -6.27 14.09
C ARG A 48 10.73 -6.71 12.74
N GLN A 49 12.05 -6.83 12.64
CA GLN A 49 12.71 -7.32 11.42
C GLN A 49 12.28 -8.74 11.04
N ALA A 50 11.94 -9.57 12.02
CA ALA A 50 11.45 -10.93 11.78
C ALA A 50 9.98 -11.00 11.34
N THR A 51 9.26 -9.87 11.27
CA THR A 51 7.88 -9.85 10.77
C THR A 51 7.87 -10.24 9.29
N PRO A 52 7.10 -11.26 8.87
CA PRO A 52 7.00 -11.61 7.45
C PRO A 52 6.25 -10.52 6.67
N ALA A 53 6.66 -10.28 5.42
CA ALA A 53 5.98 -9.37 4.51
C ALA A 53 4.94 -10.13 3.65
N CYS A 54 3.81 -9.50 3.37
CA CYS A 54 2.90 -9.96 2.32
C CYS A 54 3.54 -9.81 0.94
N ASN A 55 3.09 -10.58 -0.01
CA ASN A 55 3.37 -10.33 -1.41
C ASN A 55 2.85 -8.95 -1.85
N GLY A 56 3.35 -8.47 -2.97
CA GLY A 56 2.92 -7.21 -3.57
C GLY A 56 1.69 -7.35 -4.47
N PHE A 57 1.40 -6.27 -5.18
CA PHE A 57 0.33 -6.20 -6.16
C PHE A 57 0.86 -6.10 -7.59
N LEU A 58 0.11 -6.64 -8.53
CA LEU A 58 0.05 -6.10 -9.88
C LEU A 58 -1.13 -5.12 -9.96
N HIS A 59 -0.96 -4.05 -10.73
CA HIS A 59 -2.00 -3.07 -11.00
C HIS A 59 -2.11 -2.78 -12.47
N LEU A 60 -3.34 -2.51 -12.91
CA LEU A 60 -3.65 -1.95 -14.22
C LEU A 60 -4.61 -0.78 -14.03
N HIS A 61 -4.25 0.38 -14.52
CA HIS A 61 -5.12 1.55 -14.60
C HIS A 61 -5.42 1.85 -16.06
N LEU A 62 -6.68 2.03 -16.38
CA LEU A 62 -7.15 2.35 -17.72
C LEU A 62 -7.99 3.62 -17.72
N GLY A 63 -7.85 4.41 -18.80
CA GLY A 63 -8.86 5.34 -19.26
C GLY A 63 -9.36 4.85 -20.62
N PHE A 64 -10.67 4.70 -20.79
CA PHE A 64 -11.22 4.08 -21.99
C PHE A 64 -12.56 4.69 -22.44
N ASP A 65 -12.87 4.54 -23.73
CA ASP A 65 -14.15 4.94 -24.32
C ASP A 65 -15.28 4.05 -23.77
N ALA A 66 -16.27 4.68 -23.15
CA ALA A 66 -17.42 4.02 -22.54
C ALA A 66 -18.65 3.92 -23.45
N THR A 67 -18.55 4.31 -24.71
CA THR A 67 -19.69 4.30 -25.64
C THR A 67 -20.32 2.90 -25.74
N GLY A 68 -21.62 2.79 -25.44
CA GLY A 68 -22.36 1.52 -25.46
C GLY A 68 -22.09 0.60 -24.26
N LEU A 69 -21.52 1.11 -23.17
CA LEU A 69 -21.21 0.38 -21.94
C LEU A 69 -21.98 0.94 -20.74
N GLU A 70 -23.32 1.01 -20.82
CA GLU A 70 -24.15 1.64 -19.81
C GLU A 70 -24.27 0.84 -18.50
N ASP A 71 -24.13 -0.51 -18.54
CA ASP A 71 -24.41 -1.41 -17.42
C ASP A 71 -23.12 -2.02 -16.80
N LEU A 72 -22.08 -1.22 -16.64
CA LEU A 72 -20.86 -1.71 -16.00
C LEU A 72 -21.04 -1.70 -14.46
N PRO A 73 -20.66 -2.81 -13.77
CA PRO A 73 -20.64 -2.81 -12.32
C PRO A 73 -19.47 -1.96 -11.79
N ILE A 74 -19.70 -1.26 -10.67
CA ILE A 74 -18.66 -0.46 -10.03
C ILE A 74 -17.51 -1.34 -9.53
N HIS A 75 -17.80 -2.52 -9.01
CA HIS A 75 -16.82 -3.50 -8.54
C HIS A 75 -17.11 -4.89 -9.08
N THR A 76 -16.05 -5.61 -9.43
CA THR A 76 -16.12 -7.02 -9.85
C THR A 76 -14.90 -7.75 -9.27
N VAL A 77 -15.11 -8.93 -8.76
CA VAL A 77 -14.03 -9.86 -8.40
C VAL A 77 -14.11 -11.06 -9.32
N TRP A 78 -13.02 -11.36 -9.98
CA TRP A 78 -12.84 -12.55 -10.79
C TRP A 78 -11.92 -13.52 -10.08
N VAL A 79 -12.32 -14.78 -9.95
CA VAL A 79 -11.48 -15.87 -9.47
C VAL A 79 -11.36 -16.89 -10.58
N ASP A 80 -10.13 -17.19 -11.01
CA ASP A 80 -9.87 -18.08 -12.14
C ASP A 80 -10.12 -19.55 -11.76
N ASP A 81 -9.68 -19.95 -10.57
CA ASP A 81 -9.80 -21.31 -10.05
C ASP A 81 -10.04 -21.29 -8.52
N TRP A 82 -11.22 -21.68 -8.09
CA TRP A 82 -11.62 -21.70 -6.68
C TRP A 82 -10.85 -22.75 -5.85
N GLU A 83 -10.36 -23.81 -6.48
CA GLU A 83 -9.57 -24.85 -5.79
C GLU A 83 -8.18 -24.37 -5.39
N ARG A 84 -7.65 -23.37 -6.10
CA ARG A 84 -6.35 -22.76 -5.78
C ARG A 84 -6.39 -21.77 -4.62
N GLY A 85 -7.57 -21.30 -4.22
CA GLY A 85 -7.72 -20.22 -3.25
C GLY A 85 -7.51 -18.82 -3.82
N ILE A 86 -8.09 -17.82 -3.16
CA ILE A 86 -8.09 -16.42 -3.63
C ILE A 86 -6.71 -15.74 -3.49
N ASP A 87 -5.85 -16.25 -2.64
CA ASP A 87 -4.49 -15.78 -2.36
C ASP A 87 -3.43 -16.41 -3.28
N ALA A 88 -3.83 -17.39 -4.10
CA ALA A 88 -2.93 -17.98 -5.07
C ALA A 88 -2.51 -16.96 -6.14
N GLU A 89 -1.26 -17.08 -6.58
CA GLU A 89 -0.63 -16.18 -7.54
C GLU A 89 -1.50 -15.95 -8.79
N ARG A 90 -1.88 -14.71 -9.05
CA ARG A 90 -2.70 -14.25 -10.18
C ARG A 90 -4.04 -14.99 -10.34
N ASN A 91 -4.56 -15.55 -9.27
CA ASN A 91 -5.81 -16.32 -9.30
C ASN A 91 -7.05 -15.45 -9.06
N ALA A 92 -6.91 -14.36 -8.33
CA ALA A 92 -7.97 -13.38 -8.12
C ALA A 92 -7.60 -12.03 -8.75
N VAL A 93 -8.56 -11.40 -9.40
CA VAL A 93 -8.47 -10.04 -9.95
C VAL A 93 -9.64 -9.23 -9.45
N VAL A 94 -9.35 -8.11 -8.83
CA VAL A 94 -10.36 -7.13 -8.42
C VAL A 94 -10.39 -6.00 -9.44
N LEU A 95 -11.57 -5.65 -9.91
CA LEU A 95 -11.82 -4.56 -10.86
C LEU A 95 -12.69 -3.51 -10.19
N SER A 96 -12.35 -2.24 -10.38
CA SER A 96 -13.13 -1.09 -9.92
C SER A 96 -13.26 -0.06 -11.03
N ILE A 97 -14.49 0.39 -11.30
CA ILE A 97 -14.79 1.45 -12.28
C ILE A 97 -15.51 2.60 -11.53
N PRO A 98 -14.78 3.42 -10.76
CA PRO A 98 -15.39 4.40 -9.88
C PRO A 98 -16.16 5.50 -10.61
N SER A 99 -15.85 5.77 -11.87
CA SER A 99 -16.57 6.72 -12.71
C SER A 99 -18.00 6.28 -13.07
N VAL A 100 -18.37 5.02 -12.79
CA VAL A 100 -19.79 4.58 -12.83
C VAL A 100 -20.59 5.22 -11.69
N LEU A 101 -19.96 5.39 -10.51
CA LEU A 101 -20.59 6.02 -9.36
C LEU A 101 -20.50 7.56 -9.43
N ASP A 102 -19.34 8.07 -9.79
CA ASP A 102 -19.04 9.50 -9.87
C ASP A 102 -18.48 9.85 -11.25
N SER A 103 -19.35 10.35 -12.13
CA SER A 103 -18.98 10.70 -13.51
C SER A 103 -17.92 11.82 -13.60
N SER A 104 -17.69 12.57 -12.52
CA SER A 104 -16.64 13.61 -12.49
C SER A 104 -15.22 13.04 -12.49
N MET A 105 -15.05 11.74 -12.22
CA MET A 105 -13.76 11.05 -12.22
C MET A 105 -13.20 10.74 -13.61
N ALA A 106 -13.98 10.97 -14.68
CA ALA A 106 -13.53 10.77 -16.06
C ALA A 106 -14.13 11.85 -16.98
N PRO A 107 -13.50 12.13 -18.15
CA PRO A 107 -14.12 12.98 -19.17
C PRO A 107 -15.46 12.41 -19.65
N ALA A 108 -16.34 13.25 -20.21
CA ALA A 108 -17.63 12.82 -20.75
C ALA A 108 -17.45 11.69 -21.80
N GLY A 109 -18.26 10.64 -21.67
CA GLY A 109 -18.17 9.45 -22.53
C GLY A 109 -16.97 8.54 -22.26
N ARG A 110 -16.26 8.73 -21.16
CA ARG A 110 -15.12 7.91 -20.74
C ARG A 110 -15.35 7.29 -19.38
N HIS A 111 -14.64 6.18 -19.13
CA HIS A 111 -14.50 5.60 -17.80
C HIS A 111 -13.04 5.44 -17.40
N VAL A 112 -12.80 5.45 -16.10
CA VAL A 112 -11.53 5.04 -15.50
C VAL A 112 -11.72 3.70 -14.81
N LEU A 113 -10.71 2.82 -14.94
CA LEU A 113 -10.72 1.49 -14.33
C LEU A 113 -9.41 1.27 -13.57
N HIS A 114 -9.52 0.68 -12.40
CA HIS A 114 -8.42 0.13 -11.65
C HIS A 114 -8.63 -1.38 -11.47
N ALA A 115 -7.65 -2.17 -11.94
CA ALA A 115 -7.59 -3.61 -11.69
C ALA A 115 -6.36 -3.94 -10.85
N TYR A 116 -6.46 -4.95 -9.98
CA TYR A 116 -5.31 -5.42 -9.20
C TYR A 116 -5.44 -6.88 -8.80
N THR A 117 -4.28 -7.53 -8.56
CA THR A 117 -4.20 -8.83 -7.91
C THR A 117 -3.91 -8.63 -6.43
N PRO A 118 -4.77 -9.13 -5.50
CA PRO A 118 -4.65 -8.78 -4.08
C PRO A 118 -3.47 -9.50 -3.41
N ALA A 119 -2.39 -8.78 -3.15
CA ALA A 119 -1.22 -9.22 -2.38
C ALA A 119 -0.70 -10.63 -2.74
N SER A 120 -0.74 -10.98 -4.03
CA SER A 120 -0.39 -12.32 -4.52
C SER A 120 0.80 -12.34 -5.49
N GLU A 121 1.50 -11.19 -5.67
CA GLU A 121 2.63 -11.07 -6.57
C GLU A 121 3.95 -11.18 -5.81
N PRO A 122 4.74 -12.27 -5.99
CA PRO A 122 5.98 -12.50 -5.25
C PRO A 122 7.07 -11.48 -5.59
N TRP A 123 7.75 -10.95 -4.57
CA TRP A 123 8.86 -10.01 -4.74
C TRP A 123 10.06 -10.62 -5.48
N GLU A 124 10.33 -11.89 -5.25
CA GLU A 124 11.48 -12.61 -5.81
C GLU A 124 11.52 -12.59 -7.35
N LEU A 125 10.35 -12.43 -7.96
CA LEU A 125 10.24 -12.30 -9.42
C LEU A 125 10.75 -10.95 -9.94
N TRP A 126 10.95 -9.96 -9.06
CA TRP A 126 11.24 -8.57 -9.38
C TRP A 126 12.56 -8.07 -8.81
N ALA A 127 13.07 -8.73 -7.78
CA ALA A 127 14.18 -8.26 -6.95
C ALA A 127 15.46 -7.94 -7.75
N ASP A 128 15.78 -8.75 -8.77
CA ASP A 128 17.00 -8.61 -9.58
C ASP A 128 16.78 -7.85 -10.90
N LEU A 129 15.59 -7.27 -11.09
CA LEU A 129 15.27 -6.53 -12.31
C LEU A 129 15.50 -5.03 -12.12
N GLU A 130 16.24 -4.45 -13.05
CA GLU A 130 16.31 -3.00 -13.15
C GLU A 130 15.03 -2.46 -13.76
N ARG A 131 14.44 -1.45 -13.09
CA ARG A 131 13.27 -0.74 -13.60
C ARG A 131 13.61 -0.13 -14.96
N ASP A 132 12.70 -0.25 -15.91
CA ASP A 132 12.82 0.20 -17.30
C ASP A 132 13.74 -0.67 -18.20
N SER A 133 14.35 -1.75 -17.67
CA SER A 133 15.05 -2.73 -18.51
C SER A 133 14.10 -3.52 -19.41
N ALA A 134 14.60 -4.06 -20.53
CA ALA A 134 13.82 -4.93 -21.42
C ALA A 134 13.27 -6.17 -20.68
N ALA A 135 14.07 -6.76 -19.77
CA ALA A 135 13.66 -7.90 -18.95
C ALA A 135 12.51 -7.54 -18.01
N TYR A 136 12.54 -6.35 -17.39
CA TYR A 136 11.45 -5.85 -16.57
C TYR A 136 10.17 -5.64 -17.40
N GLN A 137 10.27 -5.00 -18.58
CA GLN A 137 9.11 -4.76 -19.44
C GLN A 137 8.48 -6.07 -19.91
N GLN A 138 9.29 -7.04 -20.33
CA GLN A 138 8.81 -8.36 -20.72
C GLN A 138 8.08 -9.04 -19.53
N ARG A 139 8.71 -9.10 -18.36
CA ARG A 139 8.11 -9.69 -17.15
C ARG A 139 6.81 -9.00 -16.79
N LYS A 140 6.77 -7.69 -16.85
CA LYS A 140 5.56 -6.90 -16.57
C LYS A 140 4.43 -7.25 -17.53
N GLN A 141 4.67 -7.30 -18.84
CA GLN A 141 3.67 -7.69 -19.81
C GLN A 141 3.15 -9.12 -19.59
N GLU A 142 4.03 -10.08 -19.36
CA GLU A 142 3.68 -11.48 -19.07
C GLU A 142 2.80 -11.61 -17.82
N ARG A 143 3.15 -10.86 -16.77
CA ARG A 143 2.45 -10.95 -15.49
C ARG A 143 1.12 -10.20 -15.53
N CYS A 144 1.05 -9.02 -16.14
CA CYS A 144 -0.16 -8.21 -16.28
C CYS A 144 -1.16 -8.78 -17.30
N ALA A 145 -0.79 -9.75 -18.12
CA ALA A 145 -1.69 -10.43 -19.06
C ALA A 145 -2.96 -11.01 -18.41
N VAL A 146 -2.91 -11.30 -17.09
CA VAL A 146 -4.09 -11.75 -16.33
C VAL A 146 -5.23 -10.72 -16.38
N PHE A 147 -4.93 -9.42 -16.30
CA PHE A 147 -5.93 -8.37 -16.35
C PHE A 147 -6.65 -8.32 -17.68
N TRP A 148 -5.90 -8.36 -18.76
CA TRP A 148 -6.45 -8.32 -20.11
C TRP A 148 -7.36 -9.50 -20.39
N ARG A 149 -6.94 -10.72 -19.98
CA ARG A 149 -7.75 -11.93 -20.10
C ARG A 149 -9.09 -11.82 -19.37
N VAL A 150 -9.11 -11.18 -18.19
CA VAL A 150 -10.35 -10.96 -17.43
C VAL A 150 -11.20 -9.86 -18.06
N LEU A 151 -10.60 -8.75 -18.49
CA LEU A 151 -11.31 -7.62 -19.07
C LEU A 151 -11.94 -7.96 -20.41
N GLU A 152 -11.22 -8.66 -21.28
CA GLU A 152 -11.69 -9.07 -22.61
C GLU A 152 -12.91 -10.02 -22.57
N ARG A 153 -13.10 -10.74 -21.45
CA ARG A 153 -14.32 -11.54 -21.23
C ARG A 153 -15.56 -10.67 -21.01
N ARG A 154 -15.40 -9.48 -20.44
CA ARG A 154 -16.49 -8.54 -20.13
C ARG A 154 -16.67 -7.51 -21.24
N ILE A 155 -15.58 -6.99 -21.75
CA ILE A 155 -15.50 -5.97 -22.80
C ILE A 155 -14.53 -6.49 -23.86
N PRO A 156 -14.99 -7.25 -24.87
CA PRO A 156 -14.11 -7.92 -25.82
C PRO A 156 -13.16 -7.00 -26.60
N ASP A 157 -13.56 -5.76 -26.82
CA ASP A 157 -12.82 -4.72 -27.55
C ASP A 157 -12.12 -3.70 -26.63
N ILE A 158 -11.92 -4.04 -25.34
CA ILE A 158 -11.38 -3.11 -24.35
C ILE A 158 -10.04 -2.50 -24.77
N ARG A 159 -9.16 -3.28 -25.42
CA ARG A 159 -7.86 -2.78 -25.86
C ARG A 159 -7.97 -1.64 -26.86
N ASP A 160 -8.91 -1.77 -27.80
CA ASP A 160 -9.13 -0.77 -28.85
C ASP A 160 -9.80 0.50 -28.29
N ARG A 161 -10.48 0.38 -27.15
CA ARG A 161 -11.11 1.49 -26.43
C ARG A 161 -10.14 2.27 -25.54
N CYS A 162 -8.98 1.68 -25.18
CA CYS A 162 -8.06 2.30 -24.23
C CYS A 162 -7.36 3.51 -24.82
N GLU A 163 -7.44 4.64 -24.11
CA GLU A 163 -6.71 5.88 -24.39
C GLU A 163 -5.55 6.09 -23.39
N LEU A 164 -5.64 5.48 -22.21
CA LEU A 164 -4.62 5.48 -21.17
C LEU A 164 -4.45 4.05 -20.65
N ILE A 165 -3.19 3.61 -20.56
CA ILE A 165 -2.81 2.31 -19.98
C ILE A 165 -1.62 2.54 -19.06
N MET A 166 -1.76 2.20 -17.78
CA MET A 166 -0.65 2.21 -16.82
C MET A 166 -0.64 0.91 -16.03
N GLU A 167 0.49 0.23 -16.02
CA GLU A 167 0.71 -1.01 -15.28
C GLU A 167 1.69 -0.77 -14.14
N GLY A 168 1.35 -1.27 -12.96
CA GLY A 168 2.19 -1.24 -11.77
C GLY A 168 2.55 -2.65 -11.29
N THR A 169 3.72 -2.76 -10.66
CA THR A 169 4.31 -4.00 -10.15
C THR A 169 4.84 -3.78 -8.74
N PRO A 170 5.26 -4.83 -7.99
CA PRO A 170 5.96 -4.62 -6.73
C PRO A 170 7.17 -3.68 -6.84
N LEU A 171 7.91 -3.73 -7.96
CA LEU A 171 9.03 -2.82 -8.20
C LEU A 171 8.57 -1.36 -8.37
N THR A 172 7.39 -1.12 -8.96
CA THR A 172 6.77 0.20 -9.03
C THR A 172 6.46 0.74 -7.64
N HIS A 173 5.87 -0.07 -6.76
CA HIS A 173 5.55 0.32 -5.38
C HIS A 173 6.81 0.58 -4.55
N SER A 174 7.80 -0.31 -4.65
CA SER A 174 9.09 -0.10 -3.98
C SER A 174 9.75 1.22 -4.39
N HIS A 175 9.69 1.56 -5.69
CA HIS A 175 10.32 2.77 -6.21
C HIS A 175 9.58 4.05 -5.81
N PHE A 176 8.26 4.13 -6.03
CA PHE A 176 7.49 5.36 -5.84
C PHE A 176 7.00 5.58 -4.42
N LEU A 177 6.74 4.51 -3.68
CA LEU A 177 6.21 4.57 -2.31
C LEU A 177 7.27 4.27 -1.25
N ASN A 178 8.47 3.86 -1.67
CA ASN A 178 9.55 3.42 -0.79
C ASN A 178 9.11 2.31 0.18
N VAL A 179 8.20 1.43 -0.26
CA VAL A 179 7.67 0.32 0.51
C VAL A 179 8.60 -0.88 0.38
N HIS A 180 8.91 -1.51 1.50
CA HIS A 180 9.76 -2.69 1.56
C HIS A 180 9.27 -3.79 0.62
N GLN A 181 10.12 -4.18 -0.36
CA GLN A 181 9.82 -5.23 -1.35
C GLN A 181 8.51 -5.01 -2.14
N GLY A 182 8.04 -3.76 -2.24
CA GLY A 182 6.75 -3.46 -2.86
C GLY A 182 5.56 -4.18 -2.21
N SER A 183 5.71 -4.63 -0.96
CA SER A 183 4.75 -5.46 -0.25
C SER A 183 3.48 -4.69 0.12
N TYR A 184 2.40 -5.44 0.38
CA TYR A 184 1.16 -4.86 0.88
C TYR A 184 1.24 -4.49 2.37
N GLY A 185 2.23 -5.03 3.09
CA GLY A 185 2.46 -4.82 4.51
C GLY A 185 2.82 -6.10 5.25
N PRO A 186 2.72 -6.14 6.58
CA PRO A 186 2.99 -7.33 7.38
C PRO A 186 2.02 -8.48 7.08
N ALA A 187 2.56 -9.69 6.90
CA ALA A 187 1.80 -10.92 6.78
C ALA A 187 1.53 -11.51 8.18
N LEU A 188 0.53 -10.96 8.87
CA LEU A 188 0.11 -11.41 10.19
C LEU A 188 -1.30 -12.00 10.11
N SER A 189 -1.46 -13.25 10.51
CA SER A 189 -2.77 -13.85 10.69
C SER A 189 -3.39 -13.47 12.04
N ALA A 190 -4.71 -13.47 12.13
CA ALA A 190 -5.40 -13.21 13.40
C ALA A 190 -5.02 -14.20 14.52
N ALA A 191 -4.58 -15.41 14.16
CA ALA A 191 -4.12 -16.43 15.12
C ALA A 191 -2.73 -16.11 15.69
N GLU A 192 -1.90 -15.37 14.95
CA GLU A 192 -0.55 -14.98 15.36
C GLU A 192 -0.52 -13.70 16.19
N GLY A 193 -1.61 -12.96 16.23
CA GLY A 193 -1.75 -11.75 17.04
C GLY A 193 -2.23 -10.53 16.27
N LEU A 194 -2.09 -9.39 16.89
CA LEU A 194 -2.46 -8.10 16.32
C LEU A 194 -1.23 -7.40 15.74
N PHE A 195 -1.48 -6.50 14.79
CA PHE A 195 -0.46 -5.55 14.34
C PHE A 195 0.13 -4.78 15.53
N PRO A 196 1.41 -4.36 15.45
CA PRO A 196 2.02 -3.53 16.48
C PRO A 196 1.23 -2.26 16.72
N GLY A 197 1.14 -1.81 17.97
CA GLY A 197 0.55 -0.52 18.31
C GLY A 197 1.43 0.66 17.87
N VAL A 198 0.93 1.87 18.09
CA VAL A 198 1.60 3.13 17.72
C VAL A 198 2.84 3.44 18.56
N THR A 199 3.01 2.82 19.72
CA THR A 199 4.12 3.08 20.66
C THR A 199 5.35 2.27 20.30
N THR A 200 6.53 2.86 20.58
CA THR A 200 7.83 2.21 20.46
C THR A 200 8.56 2.22 21.81
N PRO A 201 9.66 1.46 21.95
CA PRO A 201 10.53 1.58 23.15
C PRO A 201 11.27 2.91 23.26
N LEU A 202 11.26 3.72 22.18
CA LEU A 202 11.94 5.02 22.15
C LEU A 202 11.00 6.12 22.59
N ALA A 203 11.45 6.97 23.50
CA ALA A 203 10.70 8.16 23.87
C ALA A 203 10.58 9.11 22.67
N ASN A 204 9.41 9.74 22.52
CA ASN A 204 9.09 10.70 21.45
C ASN A 204 9.08 10.12 20.04
N PHE A 205 8.95 8.80 19.89
CA PHE A 205 8.89 8.12 18.58
C PHE A 205 7.65 7.24 18.48
N TRP A 206 6.81 7.54 17.51
CA TRP A 206 5.50 6.93 17.31
C TRP A 206 5.39 6.38 15.92
N LEU A 207 4.60 5.32 15.73
CA LEU A 207 4.33 4.71 14.44
C LEU A 207 2.88 4.92 14.03
N CYS A 208 2.65 5.02 12.72
CA CYS A 208 1.32 4.92 12.11
C CYS A 208 1.45 4.28 10.72
N GLY A 209 0.34 4.06 10.03
CA GLY A 209 0.34 3.50 8.68
C GLY A 209 0.08 2.00 8.62
N ALA A 210 0.33 1.40 7.46
CA ALA A 210 -0.06 0.04 7.13
C ALA A 210 0.61 -1.06 7.98
N SER A 211 1.75 -0.78 8.61
CA SER A 211 2.44 -1.72 9.52
C SER A 211 2.02 -1.58 10.98
N THR A 212 1.05 -0.71 11.28
CA THR A 212 0.62 -0.37 12.64
C THR A 212 -0.86 -0.71 12.82
N PHE A 213 -1.24 -1.20 14.02
CA PHE A 213 -2.65 -1.48 14.33
C PHE A 213 -3.55 -0.25 14.06
N PRO A 214 -4.72 -0.41 13.42
CA PRO A 214 -5.46 -1.66 13.14
C PRO A 214 -5.00 -2.46 11.91
N GLY A 215 -4.07 -1.95 11.07
CA GLY A 215 -3.49 -2.68 9.96
C GLY A 215 -3.67 -1.99 8.60
N ILE A 216 -3.86 -2.78 7.56
CA ILE A 216 -3.77 -2.37 6.16
C ILE A 216 -5.13 -1.89 5.64
N GLY A 217 -5.12 -0.89 4.76
CA GLY A 217 -6.29 -0.29 4.12
C GLY A 217 -6.53 1.16 4.57
N ILE A 218 -7.24 1.95 3.76
CA ILE A 218 -7.43 3.40 4.02
C ILE A 218 -8.04 3.68 5.41
N PRO A 219 -9.18 3.06 5.82
CA PRO A 219 -9.74 3.30 7.14
C PRO A 219 -8.81 2.88 8.29
N PRO A 220 -8.19 1.68 8.29
CA PRO A 220 -7.23 1.29 9.30
C PRO A 220 -6.02 2.22 9.40
N VAL A 221 -5.41 2.64 8.28
CA VAL A 221 -4.24 3.53 8.34
C VAL A 221 -4.60 4.92 8.86
N ALA A 222 -5.80 5.44 8.51
CA ALA A 222 -6.32 6.68 9.08
C ALA A 222 -6.52 6.56 10.60
N ALA A 223 -7.11 5.45 11.06
CA ALA A 223 -7.28 5.16 12.48
C ALA A 223 -5.93 5.09 13.22
N SER A 224 -4.91 4.46 12.63
CA SER A 224 -3.56 4.42 13.22
C SER A 224 -2.95 5.82 13.38
N GLY A 225 -3.19 6.71 12.42
CA GLY A 225 -2.80 8.13 12.50
C GLY A 225 -3.49 8.86 13.66
N ALA A 226 -4.81 8.66 13.83
CA ALA A 226 -5.57 9.19 14.96
C ALA A 226 -5.07 8.65 16.31
N MET A 227 -4.72 7.35 16.37
CA MET A 227 -4.13 6.74 17.57
C MET A 227 -2.75 7.31 17.89
N ALA A 228 -1.91 7.58 16.89
CA ALA A 228 -0.60 8.24 17.09
C ALA A 228 -0.78 9.67 17.57
N ALA A 229 -1.71 10.44 17.01
CA ALA A 229 -2.04 11.77 17.48
C ALA A 229 -2.54 11.76 18.93
N HIS A 230 -3.41 10.78 19.28
CA HIS A 230 -3.88 10.59 20.65
C HIS A 230 -2.73 10.31 21.63
N ALA A 231 -1.78 9.46 21.24
CA ALA A 231 -0.61 9.12 22.07
C ALA A 231 0.29 10.35 22.32
N VAL A 232 0.38 11.27 21.36
CA VAL A 232 1.15 12.52 21.48
C VAL A 232 0.41 13.59 22.30
N LEU A 233 -0.87 13.80 22.03
CA LEU A 233 -1.65 14.93 22.57
C LEU A 233 -2.37 14.61 23.89
N GLY A 234 -2.63 13.34 24.13
CA GLY A 234 -3.51 12.88 25.21
C GLY A 234 -4.99 13.00 24.85
N ARG A 235 -5.80 12.26 25.60
CA ARG A 235 -7.22 12.05 25.32
C ARG A 235 -8.04 13.35 25.34
N GLU A 236 -7.80 14.20 26.30
CA GLU A 236 -8.59 15.44 26.50
C GLU A 236 -8.41 16.41 25.34
N THR A 237 -7.16 16.65 24.94
CA THR A 237 -6.83 17.54 23.81
C THR A 237 -7.41 17.02 22.49
N GLN A 238 -7.29 15.71 22.23
CA GLN A 238 -7.86 15.13 21.02
C GLN A 238 -9.39 15.23 21.00
N ASN A 239 -10.07 14.93 22.11
CA ASN A 239 -11.52 15.05 22.21
C ASN A 239 -12.01 16.52 22.06
N SER A 240 -11.24 17.49 22.53
CA SER A 240 -11.55 18.90 22.32
C SER A 240 -11.48 19.26 20.84
N LEU A 241 -10.39 18.85 20.17
CA LEU A 241 -10.21 19.09 18.74
C LEU A 241 -11.32 18.43 17.89
N LEU A 242 -11.69 17.18 18.19
CA LEU A 242 -12.77 16.49 17.46
C LEU A 242 -14.11 17.22 17.60
N ARG A 243 -14.42 17.74 18.80
CA ARG A 243 -15.63 18.56 19.00
C ARG A 243 -15.60 19.88 18.23
N GLU A 244 -14.44 20.55 18.17
CA GLU A 244 -14.27 21.80 17.39
C GLU A 244 -14.42 21.57 15.89
N LEU A 245 -14.09 20.37 15.41
CA LEU A 245 -14.24 19.95 14.01
C LEU A 245 -15.60 19.32 13.70
N GLU A 246 -16.51 19.25 14.68
CA GLU A 246 -17.84 18.61 14.56
C GLU A 246 -17.79 17.14 14.09
N LEU A 247 -16.75 16.39 14.52
CA LEU A 247 -16.47 14.99 14.19
C LEU A 247 -16.80 14.03 15.36
#